data_eb7965243216020a3a1b3061c0752698
#
_entry.id   eb7965243216020a3a1b3061c0752698
#
_cell.length_a   1.000
_cell.length_b   1.000
_cell.length_c   1.000
_cell.angle_alpha   90.00
_cell.angle_beta   90.00
_cell.angle_gamma   90.00
#
_symmetry.space_group_name_H-M   'P 1'
#
loop_
_entity.id
_entity.type
_entity.pdbx_description
1 polymer ?
#
loop_
_entity_poly.entity_id
_entity_poly.type
_entity_poly.pdbx_seq_one_letter_code
_entity_poly.pdbx_strand_id
1 'polypeptide(L)'
;MQKSLKSPEYARLIATLVAVRHAAGVRQQVLAKKLGRPQSFIAKYEGGERRIDVVEFIAIARALGADPVKLFRNYVAGKPVKAGRKGRPG
;
A
#
# COMPACT_ATOMS: atom_id res chain seq x y z
N MET A 1 -1.40 18.62 19.32
CA MET A 1 -1.37 18.32 18.78
C MET A 1 -1.30 18.13 17.72
N GLN A 2 -0.98 17.76 17.38
CA GLN A 2 -0.76 17.55 16.37
C GLN A 2 -1.38 16.97 15.64
N LYS A 3 -1.79 17.36 15.02
CA LYS A 3 -2.33 16.68 14.22
C LYS A 3 -1.76 16.09 13.23
N SER A 4 -1.59 15.40 13.19
CA SER A 4 -0.80 14.49 12.41
C SER A 4 -1.61 13.90 11.27
N LEU A 5 -0.99 13.68 10.12
CA LEU A 5 -1.64 12.96 9.04
C LEU A 5 -1.79 11.48 9.37
N LYS A 6 -1.08 11.04 10.41
CA LYS A 6 -1.06 9.63 10.74
C LYS A 6 -1.67 9.35 12.10
N SER A 7 -2.87 8.78 12.09
CA SER A 7 -3.35 8.07 13.25
C SER A 7 -2.67 6.68 13.25
N PRO A 8 -2.68 5.96 14.35
CA PRO A 8 -2.16 4.58 14.34
C PRO A 8 -2.83 3.70 13.29
N GLU A 9 -4.13 3.87 13.10
CA GLU A 9 -4.87 3.09 12.10
C GLU A 9 -4.42 3.44 10.69
N TYR A 10 -4.25 4.73 10.42
CA TYR A 10 -3.82 5.15 9.09
C TYR A 10 -2.37 4.69 8.84
N ALA A 11 -1.50 4.83 9.84
CA ALA A 11 -0.13 4.37 9.70
C ALA A 11 -0.09 2.87 9.36
N ARG A 12 -0.98 2.09 9.97
CA ARG A 12 -1.04 0.65 9.70
C ARG A 12 -1.54 0.38 8.27
N LEU A 13 -2.47 1.21 7.78
CA LEU A 13 -2.91 1.08 6.39
C LEU A 13 -1.75 1.30 5.42
N ILE A 14 -0.97 2.34 5.66
CA ILE A 14 0.17 2.63 4.79
C ILE A 14 1.22 1.52 4.90
N ALA A 15 1.50 1.04 6.12
CA ALA A 15 2.43 -0.07 6.30
C ALA A 15 1.97 -1.32 5.54
N THR A 16 0.66 -1.54 5.48
CA THR A 16 0.10 -2.65 4.71
C THR A 16 0.41 -2.51 3.23
N LEU A 17 0.21 -1.31 2.67
CA LEU A 17 0.50 -1.08 1.25
C LEU A 17 2.00 -1.19 0.95
N VAL A 18 2.85 -0.69 1.85
CA VAL A 18 4.29 -0.83 1.68
C VAL A 18 4.69 -2.30 1.69
N ALA A 19 4.11 -3.09 2.61
CA ALA A 19 4.40 -4.52 2.69
C ALA A 19 3.96 -5.25 1.42
N VAL A 20 2.80 -4.88 0.87
CA VAL A 20 2.32 -5.47 -0.38
C VAL A 20 3.28 -5.14 -1.52
N ARG A 21 3.73 -3.89 -1.58
CA ARG A 21 4.69 -3.48 -2.61
C ARG A 21 5.98 -4.28 -2.51
N HIS A 22 6.52 -4.41 -1.30
CA HIS A 22 7.75 -5.19 -1.09
C HIS A 22 7.55 -6.66 -1.43
N ALA A 23 6.42 -7.23 -1.03
CA ALA A 23 6.12 -8.63 -1.32
C ALA A 23 6.00 -8.87 -2.83
N ALA A 24 5.53 -7.87 -3.56
CA ALA A 24 5.41 -7.96 -5.01
C ALA A 24 6.74 -7.71 -5.72
N GLY A 25 7.77 -7.28 -5.00
CA GLY A 25 9.06 -6.97 -5.58
C GLY A 25 9.04 -5.72 -6.46
N VAL A 26 8.15 -4.79 -6.18
CA VAL A 26 7.95 -3.60 -7.01
C VAL A 26 8.56 -2.40 -6.33
N ARG A 27 9.43 -1.69 -7.05
CA ARG A 27 10.04 -0.46 -6.55
C ARG A 27 9.06 0.70 -6.66
N GLN A 28 9.30 1.75 -5.87
CA GLN A 28 8.45 2.95 -5.91
C GLN A 28 8.35 3.51 -7.33
N GLN A 29 9.46 3.58 -8.04
CA GLN A 29 9.47 4.10 -9.42
C GLN A 29 8.55 3.31 -10.34
N VAL A 30 8.58 1.99 -10.19
CA VAL A 30 7.79 1.11 -11.03
C VAL A 30 6.31 1.27 -10.71
N LEU A 31 5.97 1.34 -9.44
CA LEU A 31 4.60 1.55 -9.03
C LEU A 31 4.08 2.90 -9.55
N ALA A 32 4.90 3.95 -9.41
CA ALA A 32 4.52 5.27 -9.90
C ALA A 32 4.21 5.23 -11.39
N LYS A 33 5.05 4.55 -12.15
CA LYS A 33 4.84 4.43 -13.59
C LYS A 33 3.53 3.72 -13.90
N LYS A 34 3.25 2.64 -13.17
CA LYS A 34 1.99 1.91 -13.36
C LYS A 34 0.77 2.76 -13.08
N LEU A 35 0.91 3.71 -12.15
CA LEU A 35 -0.19 4.59 -11.77
C LEU A 35 -0.25 5.87 -12.61
N GLY A 36 0.76 6.11 -13.44
CA GLY A 36 0.83 7.35 -14.20
C GLY A 36 1.07 8.56 -13.32
N ARG A 37 1.79 8.36 -12.21
CA ARG A 37 2.08 9.40 -11.24
C ARG A 37 3.58 9.54 -11.06
N PRO A 38 4.07 10.71 -10.60
CA PRO A 38 5.48 10.84 -10.29
C PRO A 38 5.86 9.99 -9.09
N GLN A 39 7.13 9.58 -9.01
CA GLN A 39 7.60 8.81 -7.87
C GLN A 39 7.38 9.54 -6.56
N SER A 40 7.43 10.87 -6.58
CA SER A 40 7.19 11.66 -5.37
C SER A 40 5.83 11.39 -4.75
N PHE A 41 4.82 11.04 -5.57
CA PHE A 41 3.51 10.67 -5.04
C PHE A 41 3.64 9.44 -4.11
N ILE A 42 4.36 8.40 -4.59
CA ILE A 42 4.55 7.19 -3.80
C ILE A 42 5.35 7.48 -2.54
N ALA A 43 6.47 8.20 -2.71
CA ALA A 43 7.34 8.53 -1.57
C ALA A 43 6.57 9.30 -0.51
N LYS A 44 5.71 10.23 -0.92
CA LYS A 44 4.99 11.07 0.03
C LYS A 44 3.90 10.30 0.76
N TYR A 45 3.15 9.44 0.06
CA TYR A 45 2.13 8.69 0.81
C TYR A 45 2.78 7.63 1.70
N GLU A 46 3.84 6.97 1.24
CA GLU A 46 4.53 5.98 2.07
C GLU A 46 5.20 6.63 3.27
N GLY A 47 5.70 7.85 3.09
CA GLY A 47 6.33 8.60 4.18
C GLY A 47 5.37 9.31 5.12
N GLY A 48 4.08 9.24 4.84
CA GLY A 48 3.08 9.85 5.69
C GLY A 48 2.89 11.34 5.47
N GLU A 49 3.46 11.91 4.42
CA GLU A 49 3.33 13.33 4.12
C GLU A 49 2.05 13.64 3.36
N ARG A 50 1.45 12.65 2.75
CA ARG A 50 0.24 12.81 1.96
C ARG A 50 -0.67 11.63 2.23
N ARG A 51 -1.94 11.92 2.47
CA ARG A 51 -2.94 10.86 2.63
C ARG A 51 -3.40 10.39 1.26
N ILE A 52 -3.87 9.16 1.22
CA ILE A 52 -4.51 8.63 0.03
C ILE A 52 -6.01 8.49 0.27
N ASP A 53 -6.78 8.51 -0.80
CA ASP A 53 -8.21 8.26 -0.72
C ASP A 53 -8.51 6.82 -1.14
N VAL A 54 -9.79 6.44 -1.09
CA VAL A 54 -10.21 5.07 -1.40
C VAL A 54 -9.91 4.73 -2.85
N VAL A 55 -10.12 5.68 -3.76
CA VAL A 55 -9.88 5.44 -5.18
C VAL A 55 -8.40 5.17 -5.42
N GLU A 56 -7.55 5.95 -4.76
CA GLU A 56 -6.11 5.75 -4.85
C GLU A 56 -5.69 4.41 -4.24
N PHE A 57 -6.29 4.04 -3.11
CA PHE A 57 -6.03 2.75 -2.48
C PHE A 57 -6.31 1.60 -3.47
N ILE A 58 -7.46 1.65 -4.12
CA ILE A 58 -7.85 0.62 -5.09
C ILE A 58 -6.85 0.56 -6.24
N ALA A 59 -6.47 1.72 -6.77
CA ALA A 59 -5.53 1.78 -7.88
C ALA A 59 -4.16 1.22 -7.50
N ILE A 60 -3.68 1.57 -6.30
CA ILE A 60 -2.40 1.08 -5.80
C ILE A 60 -2.44 -0.44 -5.65
N ALA A 61 -3.49 -0.95 -4.99
CA ALA A 61 -3.62 -2.38 -4.79
C ALA A 61 -3.60 -3.14 -6.11
N ARG A 62 -4.37 -2.66 -7.07
CA ARG A 62 -4.45 -3.32 -8.39
C ARG A 62 -3.13 -3.25 -9.14
N ALA A 63 -2.44 -2.11 -9.06
CA ALA A 63 -1.15 -1.97 -9.71
C ALA A 63 -0.12 -2.94 -9.14
N LEU A 64 -0.29 -3.32 -7.87
CA LEU A 64 0.59 -4.28 -7.21
C LEU A 64 0.13 -5.73 -7.37
N GLY A 65 -0.96 -5.95 -8.11
CA GLY A 65 -1.48 -7.29 -8.32
C GLY A 65 -2.30 -7.84 -7.16
N ALA A 66 -2.70 -6.98 -6.23
CA ALA A 66 -3.48 -7.39 -5.07
C ALA A 66 -4.97 -7.14 -5.32
N ASP A 67 -5.80 -7.98 -4.71
CA ASP A 67 -7.25 -7.77 -4.72
C ASP A 67 -7.57 -6.73 -3.66
N PRO A 68 -8.06 -5.53 -4.04
CA PRO A 68 -8.28 -4.47 -3.06
C PRO A 68 -9.33 -4.82 -2.01
N VAL A 69 -10.35 -5.60 -2.36
CA VAL A 69 -11.37 -6.00 -1.39
C VAL A 69 -10.77 -6.93 -0.34
N LYS A 70 -10.02 -7.93 -0.80
CA LYS A 70 -9.39 -8.88 0.11
C LYS A 70 -8.36 -8.19 0.98
N LEU A 71 -7.58 -7.31 0.39
CA LEU A 71 -6.56 -6.56 1.13
C LEU A 71 -7.19 -5.69 2.20
N PHE A 72 -8.26 -4.99 1.83
CA PHE A 72 -8.95 -4.13 2.78
C PHE A 72 -9.58 -4.96 3.91
N ARG A 73 -10.21 -6.08 3.57
CA ARG A 73 -10.79 -6.98 4.57
C ARG A 73 -9.73 -7.43 5.58
N ASN A 74 -8.56 -7.83 5.08
CA ASN A 74 -7.48 -8.27 5.96
C ASN A 74 -6.95 -7.14 6.82
N TYR A 75 -6.86 -5.94 6.26
CA TYR A 75 -6.46 -4.76 7.02
C TYR A 75 -7.47 -4.50 8.15
N VAL A 76 -8.76 -4.51 7.84
CA VAL A 76 -9.80 -4.27 8.85
C VAL A 76 -9.75 -5.34 9.94
N ALA A 77 -9.46 -6.58 9.56
CA ALA A 77 -9.39 -7.69 10.52
C ALA A 77 -8.08 -7.72 11.31
N GLY A 78 -7.13 -6.84 10.97
CA GLY A 78 -5.85 -6.79 11.66
C GLY A 78 -4.89 -7.90 11.26
N LYS A 79 -5.12 -8.52 10.11
CA LYS A 79 -4.24 -9.59 9.64
C LYS A 79 -3.01 -9.01 8.94
N PRO A 80 -1.84 -9.58 9.19
CA PRO A 80 -0.62 -9.10 8.52
C PRO A 80 -0.62 -9.49 7.04
N VAL A 81 0.15 -8.74 6.26
CA VAL A 81 0.37 -9.06 4.85
C VAL A 81 1.27 -10.29 4.79
N LYS A 82 0.89 -11.26 3.99
CA LYS A 82 1.71 -12.44 3.80
C LYS A 82 2.90 -12.10 2.90
N ALA A 83 4.04 -12.62 3.27
CA ALA A 83 5.20 -12.47 2.43
C ALA A 83 4.93 -13.13 1.08
N GLY A 84 5.30 -12.47 0.12
CA GLY A 84 4.98 -12.93 -1.22
C GLY A 84 5.42 -14.31 -1.49
N ARG A 85 5.24 -14.62 -1.36
CA ARG A 85 5.35 -15.51 -1.91
C ARG A 85 4.64 -16.17 -2.48
N LYS A 86 4.53 -16.38 -2.95
CA LYS A 86 3.94 -16.84 -3.54
C LYS A 86 3.83 -17.84 -3.75
N GLY A 87 3.95 -18.27 -3.56
CA GLY A 87 3.90 -19.17 -3.72
C GLY A 87 4.02 -19.96 -3.94
N ARG A 88 4.52 -20.43 -3.76
CA ARG A 88 4.71 -21.23 -3.92
C ARG A 88 4.58 -21.95 -3.83
N PRO A 89 4.63 -22.42 -3.79
CA PRO A 89 4.73 -23.15 -3.77
C PRO A 89 4.82 -23.73 -3.76
N GLY A 90 4.91 -23.99 -3.71
CA GLY A 90 5.13 -24.53 -3.82
C GLY A 90 5.06 -24.81 -3.98
#